data_905bc60478c56c40e1c75d7dfbf1bd82
#
_entry.id   905bc60478c56c40e1c75d7dfbf1bd82
#
_cell.length_a   1.000
_cell.length_b   1.000
_cell.length_c   1.000
_cell.angle_alpha   90.00
_cell.angle_beta   90.00
_cell.angle_gamma   90.00
#
_symmetry.space_group_name_H-M   'P 1'
#
loop_
_entity.id
_entity.type
_entity.pdbx_description
1 polymer ?
#
loop_
_entity_poly.entity_id
_entity_poly.type
_entity_poly.pdbx_seq_one_letter_code
_entity_poly.pdbx_strand_id
1 'polypeptide(L)'
;SKTADVPFKAVSFGSGAQSLQALASGKVEASLLNPSEAAALIEDKKIKAILLLHDKKMADYPKVPTSYSMGHEVKVVTTRGYAVLKGTPQDRIDALSKGMVKAMQHETFGNYLKGASLDPKTSPAGTEVWDKQLKENYKKAAEALKGLGLTN
;
A
#
# COMPACT_ATOMS: atom_id res chain seq x y z
N SER A 1 18.70 -5.42 -6.24
CA SER A 1 17.96 -6.00 -5.12
C SER A 1 18.82 -7.03 -4.40
N LYS A 2 19.10 -6.81 -3.10
CA LYS A 2 19.93 -7.73 -2.30
C LYS A 2 19.28 -9.13 -2.13
N THR A 3 17.96 -9.22 -2.28
CA THR A 3 17.21 -10.47 -2.05
C THR A 3 17.11 -11.36 -3.28
N ALA A 4 17.19 -10.80 -4.48
CA ALA A 4 17.01 -11.54 -5.73
C ALA A 4 18.27 -11.59 -6.60
N ASP A 5 19.38 -11.00 -6.14
CA ASP A 5 20.64 -10.84 -6.87
C ASP A 5 20.51 -10.34 -8.33
N VAL A 6 19.48 -9.52 -8.55
CA VAL A 6 19.18 -8.91 -9.85
C VAL A 6 19.45 -7.41 -9.77
N PRO A 7 20.31 -6.87 -10.64
CA PRO A 7 20.59 -5.45 -10.67
C PRO A 7 19.40 -4.68 -11.24
N PHE A 8 18.72 -3.89 -10.41
CA PHE A 8 17.71 -2.94 -10.85
C PHE A 8 18.26 -1.51 -10.77
N LYS A 9 18.03 -0.74 -11.82
CA LYS A 9 18.20 0.71 -11.77
C LYS A 9 16.90 1.35 -11.27
N ALA A 10 16.89 1.79 -10.02
CA ALA A 10 15.73 2.47 -9.46
C ALA A 10 15.62 3.89 -10.02
N VAL A 11 14.42 4.24 -10.51
CA VAL A 11 14.05 5.59 -10.94
C VAL A 11 12.91 6.07 -10.07
N SER A 12 13.10 7.21 -9.39
CA SER A 12 12.07 7.80 -8.52
C SER A 12 11.22 8.80 -9.29
N PHE A 13 9.91 8.76 -9.07
CA PHE A 13 8.93 9.69 -9.62
C PHE A 13 8.21 10.41 -8.49
N GLY A 14 7.71 11.62 -8.75
CA GLY A 14 7.01 12.44 -7.75
C GLY A 14 5.63 11.91 -7.35
N SER A 15 5.04 10.99 -8.12
CA SER A 15 3.73 10.39 -7.84
C SER A 15 3.54 9.05 -8.54
N GLY A 16 2.55 8.26 -8.07
CA GLY A 16 2.12 7.01 -8.73
C GLY A 16 1.64 7.26 -10.16
N ALA A 17 0.95 8.37 -10.41
CA ALA A 17 0.49 8.73 -11.75
C ALA A 17 1.65 8.96 -12.74
N GLN A 18 2.71 9.63 -12.30
CA GLN A 18 3.92 9.83 -13.13
C GLN A 18 4.64 8.50 -13.38
N SER A 19 4.73 7.65 -12.36
CA SER A 19 5.31 6.31 -12.50
C SER A 19 4.50 5.44 -13.47
N LEU A 20 3.17 5.51 -13.39
CA LEU A 20 2.26 4.81 -14.31
C LEU A 20 2.42 5.30 -15.75
N GLN A 21 2.53 6.62 -15.96
CA GLN A 21 2.80 7.19 -17.28
C GLN A 21 4.15 6.74 -17.85
N ALA A 22 5.19 6.71 -17.02
CA ALA A 22 6.50 6.26 -17.44
C ALA A 22 6.50 4.78 -17.86
N LEU A 23 5.76 3.93 -17.13
CA LEU A 23 5.55 2.53 -17.51
C LEU A 23 4.77 2.40 -18.81
N ALA A 24 3.64 3.11 -18.94
CA ALA A 24 2.79 3.04 -20.13
C ALA A 24 3.47 3.56 -21.39
N SER A 25 4.41 4.49 -21.25
CA SER A 25 5.21 5.04 -22.38
C SER A 25 6.50 4.25 -22.64
N GLY A 26 6.78 3.17 -21.90
CA GLY A 26 7.99 2.37 -22.07
C GLY A 26 9.29 3.02 -21.57
N LYS A 27 9.19 4.10 -20.80
CA LYS A 27 10.37 4.74 -20.18
C LYS A 27 10.97 3.91 -19.05
N VAL A 28 10.19 3.04 -18.44
CA VAL A 28 10.61 2.04 -17.45
C VAL A 28 9.95 0.71 -17.79
N GLU A 29 10.61 -0.40 -17.47
CA GLU A 29 10.16 -1.75 -17.77
C GLU A 29 9.20 -2.30 -16.70
N ALA A 30 9.31 -1.78 -15.47
CA ALA A 30 8.47 -2.17 -14.34
C ALA A 30 8.21 -0.99 -13.41
N SER A 31 7.12 -1.03 -12.69
CA SER A 31 6.76 -0.01 -11.71
C SER A 31 6.07 -0.63 -10.51
N LEU A 32 6.32 -0.08 -9.32
CA LEU A 32 5.60 -0.41 -8.10
C LEU A 32 4.43 0.57 -7.95
N LEU A 33 3.21 0.05 -8.01
CA LEU A 33 1.97 0.83 -8.01
C LEU A 33 0.93 0.19 -7.08
N ASN A 34 0.01 0.99 -6.57
CA ASN A 34 -1.20 0.44 -5.97
C ASN A 34 -2.09 -0.12 -7.09
N PRO A 35 -2.71 -1.30 -6.91
CA PRO A 35 -3.55 -1.92 -7.93
C PRO A 35 -4.64 -1.00 -8.48
N SER A 36 -5.30 -0.23 -7.61
CA SER A 36 -6.34 0.72 -8.00
C SER A 36 -5.86 1.85 -8.93
N GLU A 37 -4.58 2.25 -8.84
CA GLU A 37 -3.99 3.26 -9.73
C GLU A 37 -3.74 2.71 -11.14
N ALA A 38 -3.51 1.41 -11.24
CA ALA A 38 -3.16 0.72 -12.47
C ALA A 38 -4.36 0.02 -13.14
N ALA A 39 -5.51 -0.08 -12.47
CA ALA A 39 -6.64 -0.90 -12.86
C ALA A 39 -7.10 -0.67 -14.32
N ALA A 40 -7.33 0.59 -14.70
CA ALA A 40 -7.78 0.92 -16.05
C ALA A 40 -6.81 0.46 -17.15
N LEU A 41 -5.51 0.66 -16.95
CA LEU A 41 -4.51 0.22 -17.94
C LEU A 41 -4.31 -1.29 -17.96
N ILE A 42 -4.59 -1.98 -16.85
CA ILE A 42 -4.59 -3.45 -16.79
C ILE A 42 -5.80 -4.00 -17.54
N GLU A 43 -6.99 -3.42 -17.34
CA GLU A 43 -8.22 -3.78 -18.07
C GLU A 43 -8.06 -3.56 -19.58
N ASP A 44 -7.48 -2.44 -19.96
CA ASP A 44 -7.14 -2.11 -21.36
C ASP A 44 -5.99 -2.97 -21.92
N LYS A 45 -5.41 -3.88 -21.14
CA LYS A 45 -4.27 -4.74 -21.50
C LYS A 45 -3.02 -3.97 -21.95
N LYS A 46 -2.89 -2.71 -21.57
CA LYS A 46 -1.70 -1.87 -21.86
C LYS A 46 -0.53 -2.17 -20.93
N ILE A 47 -0.83 -2.60 -19.71
CA ILE A 47 0.15 -3.07 -18.72
C ILE A 47 -0.35 -4.37 -18.08
N LYS A 48 0.54 -5.05 -17.37
CA LYS A 48 0.25 -6.34 -16.74
C LYS A 48 0.71 -6.33 -15.29
N ALA A 49 -0.16 -6.76 -14.38
CA ALA A 49 0.25 -7.10 -13.01
C ALA A 49 1.03 -8.42 -13.04
N ILE A 50 2.24 -8.41 -12.51
CA ILE A 50 3.16 -9.57 -12.54
C ILE A 50 3.47 -10.14 -11.16
N LEU A 51 3.33 -9.32 -10.10
CA LEU A 51 3.66 -9.72 -8.74
C LEU A 51 2.89 -8.84 -7.75
N LEU A 52 2.36 -9.45 -6.69
CA LEU A 52 1.81 -8.76 -5.53
C LEU A 52 2.83 -8.83 -4.38
N LEU A 53 3.30 -7.70 -3.89
CA LEU A 53 4.18 -7.65 -2.70
C LEU A 53 3.33 -7.79 -1.43
N HIS A 54 2.77 -8.97 -1.22
CA HIS A 54 1.85 -9.27 -0.14
C HIS A 54 1.88 -10.76 0.25
N ASP A 55 1.41 -11.09 1.46
CA ASP A 55 1.25 -12.46 1.96
C ASP A 55 -0.04 -13.13 1.44
N LYS A 56 -1.01 -12.35 0.96
CA LYS A 56 -2.30 -12.85 0.46
C LYS A 56 -2.56 -12.43 -0.97
N LYS A 57 -3.21 -13.31 -1.73
CA LYS A 57 -3.73 -12.97 -3.06
C LYS A 57 -4.87 -11.95 -2.96
N MET A 58 -5.01 -11.14 -3.97
CA MET A 58 -6.15 -10.23 -4.14
C MET A 58 -7.23 -10.90 -5.01
N ALA A 59 -8.50 -10.67 -4.67
CA ALA A 59 -9.63 -11.23 -5.40
C ALA A 59 -9.64 -10.80 -6.87
N ASP A 60 -9.29 -9.54 -7.15
CA ASP A 60 -9.24 -8.96 -8.50
C ASP A 60 -8.06 -9.51 -9.34
N TYR A 61 -7.04 -10.10 -8.69
CA TYR A 61 -5.84 -10.62 -9.34
C TYR A 61 -5.52 -12.07 -8.93
N PRO A 62 -6.46 -13.03 -9.09
CA PRO A 62 -6.31 -14.40 -8.52
C PRO A 62 -5.15 -15.19 -9.13
N LYS A 63 -4.76 -14.85 -10.36
CA LYS A 63 -3.67 -15.52 -11.11
C LYS A 63 -2.29 -14.90 -10.86
N VAL A 64 -2.23 -13.71 -10.25
CA VAL A 64 -0.95 -13.03 -9.99
C VAL A 64 -0.31 -13.66 -8.75
N PRO A 65 0.96 -14.08 -8.81
CA PRO A 65 1.66 -14.62 -7.66
C PRO A 65 1.91 -13.54 -6.61
N THR A 66 2.03 -13.95 -5.35
CA THR A 66 2.49 -13.09 -4.27
C THR A 66 3.97 -13.28 -4.01
N SER A 67 4.64 -12.29 -3.44
CA SER A 67 6.05 -12.42 -3.02
C SER A 67 6.23 -13.62 -2.08
N TYR A 68 5.30 -13.85 -1.16
CA TYR A 68 5.33 -15.00 -0.26
C TYR A 68 5.17 -16.34 -0.98
N SER A 69 4.31 -16.42 -2.00
CA SER A 69 4.18 -17.66 -2.80
C SER A 69 5.42 -17.98 -3.63
N MET A 70 6.31 -17.02 -3.79
CA MET A 70 7.59 -17.15 -4.47
C MET A 70 8.78 -17.34 -3.51
N GLY A 71 8.51 -17.52 -2.21
CA GLY A 71 9.54 -17.72 -1.19
C GLY A 71 10.20 -16.43 -0.66
N HIS A 72 9.66 -15.27 -0.99
CA HIS A 72 10.18 -13.98 -0.53
C HIS A 72 9.20 -13.31 0.43
N GLU A 73 9.54 -13.20 1.69
CA GLU A 73 8.72 -12.54 2.72
C GLU A 73 8.79 -11.01 2.64
N VAL A 74 8.44 -10.48 1.48
CA VAL A 74 8.37 -9.04 1.23
C VAL A 74 6.91 -8.60 1.17
N LYS A 75 6.54 -7.67 2.05
CA LYS A 75 5.20 -7.09 2.11
C LYS A 75 5.31 -5.57 2.09
N VAL A 76 4.69 -4.96 1.08
CA VAL A 76 4.59 -3.51 0.93
C VAL A 76 3.12 -3.14 0.93
N VAL A 77 2.70 -2.30 1.87
CA VAL A 77 1.31 -1.88 2.01
C VAL A 77 1.22 -0.37 2.11
N THR A 78 0.19 0.18 1.50
CA THR A 78 -0.20 1.58 1.69
C THR A 78 -1.27 1.64 2.76
N THR A 79 -1.02 2.44 3.79
CA THR A 79 -1.99 2.71 4.85
C THR A 79 -2.43 4.17 4.76
N ARG A 80 -3.72 4.42 4.96
CA ARG A 80 -4.31 5.77 4.99
C ARG A 80 -5.03 5.95 6.31
N GLY A 81 -4.94 7.13 6.89
CA GLY A 81 -5.59 7.40 8.16
C GLY A 81 -5.70 8.89 8.44
N TYR A 82 -6.33 9.20 9.55
CA TYR A 82 -6.49 10.54 10.06
C TYR A 82 -5.52 10.75 11.22
N ALA A 83 -5.03 11.96 11.36
CA ALA A 83 -4.22 12.37 12.49
C ALA A 83 -4.84 13.62 13.13
N VAL A 84 -4.59 13.81 14.40
CA VAL A 84 -4.96 15.00 15.16
C VAL A 84 -3.72 15.75 15.62
N LEU A 85 -3.86 17.01 15.99
CA LEU A 85 -2.75 17.80 16.52
C LEU A 85 -2.23 17.21 17.84
N LYS A 86 -0.92 17.34 18.05
CA LYS A 86 -0.29 16.98 19.32
C LYS A 86 -0.92 17.81 20.44
N GLY A 87 -1.31 17.17 21.54
CA GLY A 87 -1.98 17.81 22.67
C GLY A 87 -3.51 17.79 22.60
N THR A 88 -4.10 17.19 21.56
CA THR A 88 -5.55 16.95 21.55
C THR A 88 -5.92 16.07 22.76
N PRO A 89 -6.92 16.47 23.58
CA PRO A 89 -7.36 15.69 24.74
C PRO A 89 -7.78 14.27 24.36
N GLN A 90 -7.50 13.30 25.22
CA GLN A 90 -7.73 11.87 24.91
C GLN A 90 -9.20 11.55 24.67
N ASP A 91 -10.12 12.15 25.46
CA ASP A 91 -11.57 12.00 25.27
C ASP A 91 -12.04 12.43 23.89
N ARG A 92 -11.42 13.47 23.30
CA ARG A 92 -11.68 13.93 21.94
C ARG A 92 -11.15 12.95 20.91
N ILE A 93 -9.95 12.41 21.12
CA ILE A 93 -9.36 11.39 20.27
C ILE A 93 -10.25 10.14 20.23
N ASP A 94 -10.71 9.70 21.40
CA ASP A 94 -11.55 8.51 21.52
C ASP A 94 -12.92 8.71 20.85
N ALA A 95 -13.55 9.88 21.04
CA ALA A 95 -14.79 10.21 20.40
C ALA A 95 -14.67 10.26 18.87
N LEU A 96 -13.60 10.88 18.34
CA LEU A 96 -13.32 10.94 16.91
C LEU A 96 -13.05 9.54 16.34
N SER A 97 -12.18 8.77 16.98
CA SER A 97 -11.85 7.41 16.54
C SER A 97 -13.09 6.53 16.48
N LYS A 98 -13.90 6.53 17.54
CA LYS A 98 -15.17 5.77 17.60
C LYS A 98 -16.15 6.19 16.52
N GLY A 99 -16.30 7.50 16.30
CA GLY A 99 -17.17 8.05 15.27
C GLY A 99 -16.73 7.67 13.87
N MET A 100 -15.42 7.79 13.58
CA MET A 100 -14.83 7.40 12.28
C MET A 100 -14.97 5.91 12.02
N VAL A 101 -14.63 5.04 12.97
CA VAL A 101 -14.77 3.58 12.81
C VAL A 101 -16.24 3.22 12.56
N LYS A 102 -17.20 3.87 13.23
CA LYS A 102 -18.62 3.68 12.97
C LYS A 102 -19.01 4.15 11.55
N ALA A 103 -18.50 5.30 11.10
CA ALA A 103 -18.74 5.80 9.75
C ALA A 103 -18.16 4.88 8.66
N MET A 104 -17.03 4.22 8.93
CA MET A 104 -16.42 3.25 8.02
C MET A 104 -17.28 2.00 7.80
N GLN A 105 -18.27 1.74 8.63
CA GLN A 105 -19.23 0.65 8.45
C GLN A 105 -20.37 0.99 7.48
N HIS A 106 -20.46 2.25 7.07
CA HIS A 106 -21.49 2.70 6.13
C HIS A 106 -21.20 2.16 4.71
N GLU A 107 -22.28 1.83 3.98
CA GLU A 107 -22.19 1.26 2.64
C GLU A 107 -21.36 2.09 1.66
N THR A 108 -21.48 3.41 1.71
CA THR A 108 -20.69 4.34 0.86
C THR A 108 -19.19 4.14 1.05
N PHE A 109 -18.74 3.97 2.30
CA PHE A 109 -17.32 3.71 2.57
C PHE A 109 -16.91 2.31 2.15
N GLY A 110 -17.80 1.32 2.32
CA GLY A 110 -17.59 -0.04 1.82
C GLY A 110 -17.40 -0.08 0.30
N ASN A 111 -18.18 0.69 -0.43
CA ASN A 111 -18.05 0.80 -1.89
C ASN A 111 -16.74 1.50 -2.30
N TYR A 112 -16.33 2.54 -1.58
CA TYR A 112 -15.02 3.16 -1.76
C TYR A 112 -13.88 2.17 -1.55
N LEU A 113 -13.91 1.38 -0.48
CA LEU A 113 -12.88 0.35 -0.20
C LEU A 113 -12.82 -0.70 -1.31
N LYS A 114 -13.96 -1.21 -1.78
CA LYS A 114 -14.02 -2.14 -2.91
C LYS A 114 -13.39 -1.54 -4.17
N GLY A 115 -13.71 -0.29 -4.50
CA GLY A 115 -13.10 0.42 -5.63
C GLY A 115 -11.59 0.64 -5.48
N ALA A 116 -11.08 0.64 -4.26
CA ALA A 116 -9.65 0.66 -3.95
C ALA A 116 -9.02 -0.75 -3.85
N SER A 117 -9.75 -1.80 -4.22
CA SER A 117 -9.34 -3.21 -4.07
C SER A 117 -9.00 -3.60 -2.62
N LEU A 118 -9.75 -3.02 -1.66
CA LEU A 118 -9.63 -3.29 -0.23
C LEU A 118 -10.86 -4.03 0.28
N ASP A 119 -10.66 -4.93 1.25
CA ASP A 119 -11.78 -5.64 1.88
C ASP A 119 -12.48 -4.72 2.92
N PRO A 120 -13.76 -4.39 2.74
CA PRO A 120 -14.51 -3.54 3.67
C PRO A 120 -14.61 -4.08 5.10
N LYS A 121 -14.47 -5.39 5.29
CA LYS A 121 -14.59 -6.03 6.60
C LYS A 121 -13.30 -6.01 7.41
N THR A 122 -12.15 -6.03 6.74
CA THR A 122 -10.85 -6.20 7.38
C THR A 122 -9.92 -5.00 7.25
N SER A 123 -10.24 -4.04 6.36
CA SER A 123 -9.40 -2.87 6.13
C SER A 123 -9.63 -1.72 7.13
N PRO A 124 -10.86 -1.43 7.62
CA PRO A 124 -11.08 -0.40 8.63
C PRO A 124 -10.44 -0.77 9.97
N ALA A 125 -9.76 0.17 10.58
CA ALA A 125 -9.14 -0.04 11.89
C ALA A 125 -9.20 1.23 12.75
N GLY A 126 -9.24 1.05 14.07
CA GLY A 126 -9.21 2.13 15.05
C GLY A 126 -7.79 2.56 15.41
N THR A 127 -7.69 3.52 16.33
CA THR A 127 -6.46 4.19 16.74
C THR A 127 -5.36 3.22 17.19
N GLU A 128 -5.70 2.23 18.00
CA GLU A 128 -4.71 1.28 18.53
C GLU A 128 -4.02 0.46 17.45
N VAL A 129 -4.80 -0.10 16.52
CA VAL A 129 -4.27 -0.87 15.39
C VAL A 129 -3.46 0.02 14.45
N TRP A 130 -3.94 1.22 14.19
CA TRP A 130 -3.30 2.22 13.35
C TRP A 130 -1.94 2.66 13.91
N ASP A 131 -1.88 3.00 15.20
CA ASP A 131 -0.65 3.43 15.87
C ASP A 131 0.42 2.32 15.87
N LYS A 132 0.02 1.09 16.20
CA LYS A 132 0.91 -0.07 16.14
C LYS A 132 1.46 -0.28 14.72
N GLN A 133 0.60 -0.26 13.72
CA GLN A 133 0.99 -0.46 12.32
C GLN A 133 1.94 0.64 11.82
N LEU A 134 1.68 1.90 12.17
CA LEU A 134 2.57 3.01 11.83
C LEU A 134 3.96 2.85 12.44
N LYS A 135 4.05 2.49 13.73
CA LYS A 135 5.32 2.25 14.41
C LYS A 135 6.11 1.10 13.78
N GLU A 136 5.44 0.00 13.47
CA GLU A 136 6.06 -1.14 12.80
C GLU A 136 6.54 -0.80 11.38
N ASN A 137 5.73 -0.09 10.60
CA ASN A 137 6.08 0.33 9.25
C ASN A 137 7.25 1.32 9.27
N TYR A 138 7.26 2.26 10.22
CA TYR A 138 8.37 3.21 10.38
C TYR A 138 9.68 2.48 10.69
N LYS A 139 9.66 1.53 11.64
CA LYS A 139 10.84 0.73 11.98
C LYS A 139 11.39 -0.03 10.77
N LYS A 140 10.52 -0.74 10.04
CA LYS A 140 10.91 -1.49 8.84
C LYS A 140 11.47 -0.58 7.74
N ALA A 141 10.85 0.58 7.54
CA ALA A 141 11.34 1.55 6.54
C ALA A 141 12.71 2.11 6.93
N ALA A 142 12.91 2.47 8.21
CA ALA A 142 14.19 2.96 8.71
C ALA A 142 15.32 1.92 8.56
N GLU A 143 15.04 0.66 8.90
CA GLU A 143 15.99 -0.45 8.73
C GLU A 143 16.34 -0.67 7.24
N ALA A 144 15.34 -0.62 6.36
CA ALA A 144 15.55 -0.77 4.92
C ALA A 144 16.40 0.37 4.34
N LEU A 145 16.11 1.62 4.70
CA LEU A 145 16.87 2.80 4.27
C LEU A 145 18.32 2.75 4.76
N LYS A 146 18.52 2.36 6.03
CA LYS A 146 19.88 2.16 6.58
C LYS A 146 20.62 1.06 5.83
N GLY A 147 19.97 -0.06 5.54
CA GLY A 147 20.53 -1.16 4.77
C GLY A 147 20.92 -0.78 3.32
N LEU A 148 20.31 0.26 2.78
CA LEU A 148 20.61 0.82 1.46
C LEU A 148 21.64 1.95 1.49
N GLY A 149 22.10 2.38 2.69
CA GLY A 149 23.02 3.51 2.86
C GLY A 149 22.39 4.87 2.56
N LEU A 150 21.06 4.98 2.67
CA LEU A 150 20.31 6.22 2.39
C LEU A 150 20.06 7.07 3.65
N THR A 151 20.37 6.53 4.82
CA THR A 151 20.32 7.26 6.11
C THR A 151 21.54 6.90 6.94
N ASN A 152 22.04 7.86 7.72
CA ASN A 152 23.09 7.67 8.72
C ASN A 152 22.54 6.93 9.95
#